data_f2da19e84adf84214896090fdde9a18f
#
_entry.id   f2da19e84adf84214896090fdde9a18f
#
_cell.length_a   1.000
_cell.length_b   1.000
_cell.length_c   1.000
_cell.angle_alpha   90.00
_cell.angle_beta   90.00
_cell.angle_gamma   90.00
#
_symmetry.space_group_name_H-M   'P 1'
#
loop_
_entity.id
_entity.type
_entity.pdbx_description
1 polymer ?
#
loop_
_entity_poly.entity_id
_entity_poly.type
_entity_poly.pdbx_seq_one_letter_code
_entity_poly.pdbx_strand_id
1 'polypeptide(L)'
;MIPFEGDALALAPRLIGVMLLVDGVGGLIVETEAYRRDDPASHSFTGPTPRNAAMFGRPFHAYVYRSYGLHWCFNIVAEDHGAVLIRALAPLVGLERMAARRGGPAFLCAGPGRLTQALAITGALDGAPLDLPPFDWREREGVPDIVTGPRIGISKAVSEPWRFGLRGSPFLSRRFP
;
A
#
# COMPACT_ATOMS: atom_id res chain seq x y z
N MET A 1 -15.79 5.11 9.75
CA MET A 1 -15.65 4.14 8.65
C MET A 1 -14.79 4.80 7.59
N ILE A 2 -13.65 4.22 7.26
CA ILE A 2 -12.76 4.80 6.25
C ILE A 2 -13.49 4.73 4.92
N PRO A 3 -13.76 5.86 4.26
CA PRO A 3 -14.40 5.84 2.96
C PRO A 3 -13.38 5.39 1.92
N PHE A 4 -13.37 4.10 1.64
CA PHE A 4 -12.64 3.54 0.51
C PHE A 4 -13.41 3.82 -0.78
N GLU A 5 -13.44 5.08 -1.23
CA GLU A 5 -14.18 5.53 -2.40
C GLU A 5 -13.25 6.18 -3.42
N GLY A 6 -13.58 6.04 -4.69
CA GLY A 6 -12.94 6.71 -5.80
C GLY A 6 -11.89 5.87 -6.52
N ASP A 7 -11.31 6.48 -7.54
CA ASP A 7 -10.21 5.90 -8.30
C ASP A 7 -8.91 5.86 -7.48
N ALA A 8 -7.90 5.20 -8.01
CA ALA A 8 -6.62 5.02 -7.32
C ALA A 8 -5.95 6.37 -6.97
N LEU A 9 -6.09 7.39 -7.81
CA LEU A 9 -5.45 8.69 -7.60
C LEU A 9 -6.15 9.51 -6.51
N ALA A 10 -7.48 9.41 -6.40
CA ALA A 10 -8.24 10.02 -5.31
C ALA A 10 -8.02 9.31 -3.98
N LEU A 11 -7.93 7.97 -4.01
CA LEU A 11 -7.79 7.15 -2.81
C LEU A 11 -6.39 7.26 -2.17
N ALA A 12 -5.32 7.25 -2.96
CA ALA A 12 -3.94 7.15 -2.46
C ALA A 12 -3.58 8.22 -1.42
N PRO A 13 -3.81 9.53 -1.63
CA PRO A 13 -3.51 10.55 -0.62
C PRO A 13 -4.42 10.48 0.61
N ARG A 14 -5.65 9.96 0.46
CA ARG A 14 -6.61 9.83 1.57
C ARG A 14 -6.18 8.78 2.58
N LEU A 15 -5.38 7.81 2.18
CA LEU A 15 -4.84 6.78 3.06
C LEU A 15 -3.66 7.24 3.91
N ILE A 16 -3.01 8.36 3.59
CA ILE A 16 -1.91 8.89 4.41
C ILE A 16 -2.44 9.28 5.79
N GLY A 17 -1.80 8.74 6.83
CA GLY A 17 -2.18 8.94 8.24
C GLY A 17 -3.24 7.96 8.75
N VAL A 18 -3.85 7.16 7.89
CA VAL A 18 -4.78 6.09 8.29
C VAL A 18 -3.99 4.96 8.96
N MET A 19 -4.52 4.40 10.04
CA MET A 19 -3.93 3.23 10.68
C MET A 19 -4.41 1.95 10.00
N LEU A 20 -3.45 1.13 9.63
CA LEU A 20 -3.65 -0.23 9.14
C LEU A 20 -3.09 -1.23 10.14
N LEU A 21 -3.91 -2.16 10.58
CA LEU A 21 -3.50 -3.33 11.34
C LEU A 21 -3.85 -4.60 10.55
N VAL A 22 -2.96 -5.56 10.59
CA VAL A 22 -3.18 -6.91 10.05
C VAL A 22 -2.92 -7.90 11.19
N ASP A 23 -3.96 -8.61 11.61
CA ASP A 23 -3.89 -9.49 12.78
C ASP A 23 -3.33 -8.78 14.03
N GLY A 24 -3.78 -7.54 14.25
CA GLY A 24 -3.40 -6.70 15.38
C GLY A 24 -1.97 -6.15 15.34
N VAL A 25 -1.29 -6.21 14.18
CA VAL A 25 0.07 -5.68 13.99
C VAL A 25 0.07 -4.64 12.88
N GLY A 26 0.63 -3.45 13.11
CA GLY A 26 0.68 -2.42 12.07
C GLY A 26 1.04 -1.02 12.56
N GLY A 27 0.53 0.00 11.85
CA GLY A 27 0.82 1.40 12.14
C GLY A 27 0.16 2.35 11.13
N LEU A 28 0.59 3.61 11.17
CA LEU A 28 0.07 4.63 10.28
C LEU A 28 0.67 4.52 8.88
N ILE A 29 -0.16 4.57 7.86
CA ILE A 29 0.29 4.65 6.47
C ILE A 29 0.99 6.00 6.26
N VAL A 30 2.26 5.97 5.83
CA VAL A 30 3.05 7.18 5.58
C VAL A 30 3.46 7.32 4.13
N GLU A 31 3.27 6.29 3.30
CA GLU A 31 3.64 6.35 1.88
C GLU A 31 2.75 5.43 1.05
N THR A 32 2.23 5.98 -0.06
CA THR A 32 1.40 5.26 -1.04
C THR A 32 1.81 5.62 -2.46
N GLU A 33 1.46 4.76 -3.43
CA GLU A 33 1.51 5.07 -4.86
C GLU A 33 0.19 4.71 -5.52
N ALA A 34 -0.28 5.60 -6.42
CA ALA A 34 -1.46 5.34 -7.23
C ALA A 34 -1.09 4.75 -8.59
N TYR A 35 -1.86 3.76 -9.01
CA TYR A 35 -1.77 3.10 -10.32
C TYR A 35 -3.18 3.04 -10.91
N ARG A 36 -3.50 3.92 -11.85
CA ARG A 36 -4.81 3.98 -12.49
C ARG A 36 -5.00 2.89 -13.53
N ARG A 37 -6.25 2.65 -13.93
CA ARG A 37 -6.58 1.67 -14.98
C ARG A 37 -5.95 2.03 -16.33
N ASP A 38 -5.86 3.31 -16.67
CA ASP A 38 -5.31 3.86 -17.92
C ASP A 38 -3.81 4.20 -17.85
N ASP A 39 -3.14 3.86 -16.75
CA ASP A 39 -1.72 4.10 -16.52
C ASP A 39 -0.86 2.97 -17.12
N PRO A 40 0.08 3.28 -18.05
CA PRO A 40 0.97 2.27 -18.63
C PRO A 40 1.86 1.53 -17.62
N ALA A 41 2.04 2.08 -16.40
CA ALA A 41 2.76 1.43 -15.31
C ALA A 41 1.87 0.51 -14.46
N SER A 42 0.55 0.55 -14.64
CA SER A 42 -0.40 -0.27 -13.89
C SER A 42 -0.46 -1.69 -14.43
N HIS A 43 -0.58 -2.67 -13.53
CA HIS A 43 -0.81 -4.07 -13.91
C HIS A 43 -2.16 -4.29 -14.60
N SER A 44 -3.14 -3.41 -14.42
CA SER A 44 -4.44 -3.51 -15.08
C SER A 44 -4.46 -2.91 -16.50
N PHE A 45 -3.40 -2.20 -16.91
CA PHE A 45 -3.35 -1.48 -18.19
C PHE A 45 -3.65 -2.36 -19.40
N THR A 46 -3.06 -3.54 -19.46
CA THR A 46 -3.22 -4.49 -20.59
C THR A 46 -4.46 -5.38 -20.49
N GLY A 47 -5.28 -5.21 -19.47
CA GLY A 47 -6.48 -6.02 -19.24
C GLY A 47 -6.25 -7.17 -18.25
N PRO A 48 -7.31 -7.99 -18.02
CA PRO A 48 -7.29 -9.04 -17.02
C PRO A 48 -6.40 -10.23 -17.43
N THR A 49 -5.68 -10.75 -16.46
CA THR A 49 -4.91 -11.98 -16.55
C THR A 49 -5.12 -12.80 -15.26
N PRO A 50 -4.78 -14.09 -15.23
CA PRO A 50 -4.85 -14.86 -13.98
C PRO A 50 -4.04 -14.23 -12.83
N ARG A 51 -2.94 -13.55 -13.15
CA ARG A 51 -2.04 -12.94 -12.16
C ARG A 51 -2.59 -11.67 -11.52
N ASN A 52 -3.38 -10.89 -12.25
CA ASN A 52 -3.94 -9.62 -11.79
C ASN A 52 -5.47 -9.67 -11.60
N ALA A 53 -6.05 -10.85 -11.54
CA ALA A 53 -7.49 -11.06 -11.50
C ALA A 53 -8.16 -10.27 -10.35
N ALA A 54 -7.50 -10.15 -9.20
CA ALA A 54 -8.03 -9.40 -8.06
C ALA A 54 -8.28 -7.91 -8.39
N MET A 55 -7.47 -7.29 -9.27
CA MET A 55 -7.67 -5.89 -9.70
C MET A 55 -8.97 -5.68 -10.48
N PHE A 56 -9.49 -6.73 -11.12
CA PHE A 56 -10.75 -6.69 -11.89
C PHE A 56 -11.95 -7.23 -11.11
N GLY A 57 -11.74 -7.57 -9.84
CA GLY A 57 -12.77 -7.96 -8.90
C GLY A 57 -13.46 -6.75 -8.27
N ARG A 58 -13.97 -6.94 -7.06
CA ARG A 58 -14.62 -5.86 -6.30
C ARG A 58 -13.59 -4.84 -5.84
N PRO A 59 -13.92 -3.53 -5.86
CA PRO A 59 -13.08 -2.52 -5.22
C PRO A 59 -12.95 -2.79 -3.70
N PHE A 60 -11.92 -2.19 -3.09
CA PHE A 60 -11.62 -2.33 -1.65
C PHE A 60 -11.35 -3.76 -1.19
N HIS A 61 -10.83 -4.57 -2.11
CA HIS A 61 -10.22 -5.86 -1.82
C HIS A 61 -8.70 -5.74 -1.94
N ALA A 62 -8.00 -6.63 -1.26
CA ALA A 62 -6.55 -6.71 -1.35
C ALA A 62 -6.14 -7.22 -2.74
N TYR A 63 -5.11 -6.60 -3.31
CA TYR A 63 -4.36 -7.14 -4.43
C TYR A 63 -2.93 -7.37 -3.96
N VAL A 64 -2.54 -8.64 -3.83
CA VAL A 64 -1.24 -9.04 -3.30
C VAL A 64 -0.49 -9.85 -4.33
N TYR A 65 0.63 -9.31 -4.82
CA TYR A 65 1.45 -9.99 -5.82
C TYR A 65 2.91 -10.07 -5.42
N ARG A 66 3.65 -11.01 -5.99
CA ARG A 66 5.11 -11.12 -5.83
C ARG A 66 5.83 -10.24 -6.85
N SER A 67 6.58 -9.26 -6.35
CA SER A 67 7.43 -8.40 -7.17
C SER A 67 8.76 -9.11 -7.43
N TYR A 68 9.10 -9.26 -8.72
CA TYR A 68 10.31 -9.95 -9.18
C TYR A 68 10.53 -11.35 -8.57
N GLY A 69 9.46 -12.01 -8.11
CA GLY A 69 9.56 -13.29 -7.40
C GLY A 69 10.23 -13.23 -6.02
N LEU A 70 10.56 -12.03 -5.50
CA LEU A 70 11.35 -11.83 -4.30
C LEU A 70 10.52 -11.51 -3.06
N HIS A 71 9.60 -10.55 -3.16
CA HIS A 71 8.80 -10.09 -2.03
C HIS A 71 7.38 -9.77 -2.45
N TRP A 72 6.48 -9.77 -1.47
CA TRP A 72 5.09 -9.41 -1.68
C TRP A 72 4.90 -7.90 -1.71
N CYS A 73 3.92 -7.45 -2.49
CA CYS A 73 3.43 -6.08 -2.52
C CYS A 73 1.94 -6.09 -2.20
N PHE A 74 1.52 -5.27 -1.25
CA PHE A 74 0.13 -5.14 -0.82
C PHE A 74 -0.48 -3.89 -1.41
N ASN A 75 -1.60 -4.06 -2.11
CA ASN A 75 -2.36 -2.98 -2.74
C ASN A 75 -3.83 -3.05 -2.34
N ILE A 76 -4.49 -1.91 -2.42
CA ILE A 76 -5.94 -1.76 -2.32
C ILE A 76 -6.49 -1.55 -3.72
N VAL A 77 -7.41 -2.39 -4.16
CA VAL A 77 -8.10 -2.24 -5.46
C VAL A 77 -9.04 -1.04 -5.39
N ALA A 78 -8.95 -0.13 -6.36
CA ALA A 78 -9.79 1.05 -6.48
C ALA A 78 -10.98 0.83 -7.42
N GLU A 79 -11.93 1.77 -7.46
CA GLU A 79 -13.17 1.65 -8.26
C GLU A 79 -12.92 1.61 -9.77
N ASP A 80 -11.82 2.20 -10.24
CA ASP A 80 -11.42 2.25 -11.65
C ASP A 80 -10.65 0.99 -12.11
N HIS A 81 -10.63 -0.09 -11.34
CA HIS A 81 -9.71 -1.23 -11.53
C HIS A 81 -8.22 -0.83 -11.50
N GLY A 82 -7.93 0.33 -10.96
CA GLY A 82 -6.59 0.71 -10.53
C GLY A 82 -6.27 0.13 -9.17
N ALA A 83 -5.11 0.46 -8.63
CA ALA A 83 -4.71 0.03 -7.31
C ALA A 83 -3.88 1.10 -6.59
N VAL A 84 -3.96 1.10 -5.27
CA VAL A 84 -3.07 1.89 -4.40
C VAL A 84 -2.09 0.95 -3.71
N LEU A 85 -0.81 1.08 -4.04
CA LEU A 85 0.27 0.37 -3.35
C LEU A 85 0.55 1.02 -1.99
N ILE A 86 0.50 0.25 -0.92
CA ILE A 86 0.95 0.68 0.41
C ILE A 86 2.46 0.45 0.50
N ARG A 87 3.22 1.55 0.53
CA ARG A 87 4.68 1.49 0.44
C ARG A 87 5.38 1.46 1.78
N ALA A 88 4.88 2.21 2.75
CA ALA A 88 5.49 2.29 4.07
C ALA A 88 4.48 2.64 5.16
N LEU A 89 4.76 2.14 6.36
CA LEU A 89 4.06 2.48 7.59
C LEU A 89 5.04 3.05 8.61
N ALA A 90 4.55 3.98 9.46
CA ALA A 90 5.13 4.25 10.76
C ALA A 90 4.66 3.14 11.73
N PRO A 91 5.51 2.19 12.11
CA PRO A 91 5.10 1.04 12.91
C PRO A 91 4.76 1.48 14.34
N LEU A 92 3.61 1.04 14.87
CA LEU A 92 3.12 1.45 16.19
C LEU A 92 2.68 0.29 17.07
N VAL A 93 2.08 -0.75 16.50
CA VAL A 93 1.47 -1.85 17.25
C VAL A 93 2.13 -3.17 16.85
N GLY A 94 2.56 -3.96 17.83
CA GLY A 94 3.17 -5.27 17.61
C GLY A 94 4.63 -5.20 17.13
N LEU A 95 5.39 -4.21 17.57
CA LEU A 95 6.79 -3.97 17.16
C LEU A 95 7.69 -5.19 17.35
N GLU A 96 7.54 -5.92 18.45
CA GLU A 96 8.31 -7.14 18.70
C GLU A 96 8.00 -8.26 17.68
N ARG A 97 6.71 -8.42 17.35
CA ARG A 97 6.28 -9.36 16.31
C ARG A 97 6.83 -8.99 14.93
N MET A 98 6.83 -7.69 14.60
CA MET A 98 7.44 -7.20 13.36
C MET A 98 8.94 -7.45 13.35
N ALA A 99 9.66 -7.13 14.43
CA ALA A 99 11.09 -7.32 14.55
C ALA A 99 11.47 -8.80 14.41
N ALA A 100 10.72 -9.71 15.04
CA ALA A 100 10.92 -11.15 14.90
C ALA A 100 10.76 -11.62 13.43
N ARG A 101 9.74 -11.14 12.74
CA ARG A 101 9.49 -11.47 11.32
C ARG A 101 10.53 -10.86 10.37
N ARG A 102 11.11 -9.72 10.73
CA ARG A 102 12.10 -8.97 9.94
C ARG A 102 13.55 -9.34 10.25
N GLY A 103 13.79 -10.10 11.31
CA GLY A 103 15.15 -10.42 11.78
C GLY A 103 15.85 -9.26 12.49
N GLY A 104 15.11 -8.27 13.00
CA GLY A 104 15.62 -7.12 13.75
C GLY A 104 14.69 -5.92 13.73
N PRO A 105 14.93 -4.90 14.57
CA PRO A 105 14.04 -3.77 14.76
C PRO A 105 14.19 -2.65 13.72
N ALA A 106 15.21 -2.69 12.85
CA ALA A 106 15.51 -1.60 11.93
C ALA A 106 14.59 -1.62 10.69
N PHE A 107 14.11 -0.44 10.31
CA PHE A 107 13.35 -0.21 9.07
C PHE A 107 12.19 -1.22 8.89
N LEU A 108 11.41 -1.45 9.93
CA LEU A 108 10.39 -2.51 9.97
C LEU A 108 9.44 -2.51 8.78
N CYS A 109 8.90 -1.32 8.42
CA CYS A 109 7.88 -1.16 7.38
C CYS A 109 8.26 -0.13 6.31
N ALA A 110 9.55 0.18 6.14
CA ALA A 110 10.04 1.16 5.17
C ALA A 110 10.27 0.52 3.80
N GLY A 111 9.20 0.36 3.04
CA GLY A 111 9.17 -0.24 1.71
C GLY A 111 8.20 -1.42 1.61
N PRO A 112 7.65 -1.70 0.39
CA PRO A 112 6.57 -2.67 0.20
C PRO A 112 6.91 -4.07 0.70
N GLY A 113 8.10 -4.57 0.37
CA GLY A 113 8.53 -5.91 0.78
C GLY A 113 8.77 -6.02 2.29
N ARG A 114 9.35 -5.00 2.90
CA ARG A 114 9.56 -4.95 4.36
C ARG A 114 8.23 -4.89 5.09
N LEU A 115 7.32 -4.06 4.61
CA LEU A 115 5.97 -3.91 5.15
C LEU A 115 5.21 -5.24 5.13
N THR A 116 5.14 -5.91 4.00
CA THR A 116 4.44 -7.21 3.90
C THR A 116 5.06 -8.27 4.78
N GLN A 117 6.37 -8.33 4.88
CA GLN A 117 7.06 -9.24 5.79
C GLN A 117 6.73 -8.92 7.26
N ALA A 118 6.79 -7.65 7.66
CA ALA A 118 6.48 -7.20 9.02
C ALA A 118 5.04 -7.53 9.43
N LEU A 119 4.09 -7.35 8.51
CA LEU A 119 2.66 -7.61 8.75
C LEU A 119 2.23 -9.04 8.44
N ALA A 120 3.14 -9.90 7.98
CA ALA A 120 2.86 -11.27 7.51
C ALA A 120 1.82 -11.33 6.38
N ILE A 121 1.82 -10.34 5.49
CA ILE A 121 0.99 -10.32 4.29
C ILE A 121 1.63 -11.18 3.22
N THR A 122 0.88 -12.14 2.70
CA THR A 122 1.30 -13.05 1.62
C THR A 122 0.20 -13.15 0.56
N GLY A 123 0.47 -13.90 -0.51
CA GLY A 123 -0.53 -14.19 -1.54
C GLY A 123 -1.80 -14.89 -1.04
N ALA A 124 -1.80 -15.43 0.18
CA ALA A 124 -3.02 -15.97 0.81
C ALA A 124 -4.10 -14.90 1.06
N LEU A 125 -3.71 -13.62 1.11
CA LEU A 125 -4.63 -12.50 1.26
C LEU A 125 -5.01 -11.84 -0.09
N ASP A 126 -4.53 -12.34 -1.22
CA ASP A 126 -4.94 -11.81 -2.52
C ASP A 126 -6.44 -12.01 -2.75
N GLY A 127 -7.13 -10.92 -3.11
CA GLY A 127 -8.59 -10.90 -3.26
C GLY A 127 -9.39 -10.85 -1.95
N ALA A 128 -8.74 -10.78 -0.78
CA ALA A 128 -9.45 -10.71 0.50
C ALA A 128 -10.17 -9.36 0.67
N PRO A 129 -11.39 -9.35 1.25
CA PRO A 129 -12.09 -8.11 1.58
C PRO A 129 -11.36 -7.34 2.68
N LEU A 130 -11.23 -6.03 2.52
CA LEU A 130 -10.47 -5.19 3.45
C LEU A 130 -11.28 -4.72 4.67
N ASP A 131 -12.57 -4.91 4.65
CA ASP A 131 -13.50 -4.61 5.76
C ASP A 131 -13.70 -5.77 6.73
N LEU A 132 -13.00 -6.89 6.52
CA LEU A 132 -13.05 -8.09 7.36
C LEU A 132 -11.67 -8.45 7.91
N PRO A 133 -11.61 -9.23 9.01
CA PRO A 133 -10.36 -9.78 9.50
C PRO A 133 -9.59 -10.55 8.38
N PRO A 134 -8.26 -10.47 8.37
CA PRO A 134 -7.39 -9.97 9.43
C PRO A 134 -7.13 -8.45 9.41
N PHE A 135 -7.78 -7.70 8.54
CA PHE A 135 -7.61 -6.26 8.42
C PHE A 135 -8.44 -5.51 9.46
N ASP A 136 -7.82 -4.50 10.10
CA ASP A 136 -8.49 -3.52 10.95
C ASP A 136 -7.97 -2.13 10.58
N TRP A 137 -8.90 -1.19 10.41
CA TRP A 137 -8.61 0.16 9.95
C TRP A 137 -9.11 1.18 10.96
N ARG A 138 -8.30 2.20 11.23
CA ARG A 138 -8.73 3.33 12.08
C ARG A 138 -8.49 4.63 11.34
N GLU A 139 -9.46 5.52 11.44
CA GLU A 139 -9.38 6.82 10.80
C GLU A 139 -8.18 7.62 11.30
N ARG A 140 -7.65 8.44 10.43
CA ARG A 140 -6.57 9.36 10.79
C ARG A 140 -7.08 10.49 11.67
N GLU A 141 -6.22 11.01 12.51
CA GLU A 141 -6.45 12.23 13.26
C GLU A 141 -5.95 13.44 12.43
N GLY A 142 -6.82 14.42 12.23
CA GLY A 142 -6.48 15.66 11.54
C GLY A 142 -6.21 15.53 10.03
N VAL A 143 -5.61 16.58 9.47
CA VAL A 143 -5.25 16.66 8.04
C VAL A 143 -3.74 16.49 7.91
N PRO A 144 -3.25 15.45 7.23
CA PRO A 144 -1.81 15.24 7.07
C PRO A 144 -1.21 16.26 6.08
N ASP A 145 0.01 16.70 6.34
CA ASP A 145 0.82 17.42 5.35
C ASP A 145 1.43 16.41 4.38
N ILE A 146 0.93 16.41 3.14
CA ILE A 146 1.28 15.43 2.12
C ILE A 146 2.27 16.02 1.11
N VAL A 147 3.35 15.31 0.86
CA VAL A 147 4.27 15.57 -0.24
C VAL A 147 3.99 14.60 -1.40
N THR A 148 4.12 15.07 -2.64
CA THR A 148 3.97 14.27 -3.85
C THR A 148 5.29 14.19 -4.61
N GLY A 149 5.46 13.14 -5.41
CA GLY A 149 6.64 12.97 -6.23
C GLY A 149 6.54 11.76 -7.16
N PRO A 150 7.62 11.46 -7.91
CA PRO A 150 7.65 10.32 -8.82
C PRO A 150 7.56 9.00 -8.07
N ARG A 151 6.91 8.03 -8.71
CA ARG A 151 6.82 6.66 -8.23
C ARG A 151 8.15 5.94 -8.34
N ILE A 152 8.36 4.93 -7.52
CA ILE A 152 9.62 4.20 -7.40
C ILE A 152 9.55 2.87 -8.15
N GLY A 153 10.62 2.56 -8.91
CA GLY A 153 10.79 1.25 -9.53
C GLY A 153 9.94 1.00 -10.77
N ILE A 154 9.41 2.06 -11.40
CA ILE A 154 8.67 1.99 -12.66
C ILE A 154 9.52 2.49 -13.82
N SER A 155 9.24 1.99 -15.04
CA SER A 155 9.91 2.40 -16.28
C SER A 155 8.98 3.14 -17.26
N LYS A 156 7.67 3.17 -16.96
CA LYS A 156 6.65 3.87 -17.75
C LYS A 156 5.95 4.90 -16.90
N ALA A 157 5.43 5.98 -17.51
CA ALA A 157 4.74 7.07 -16.82
C ALA A 157 5.52 7.60 -15.61
N VAL A 158 6.84 7.71 -15.75
CA VAL A 158 7.78 8.06 -14.66
C VAL A 158 7.65 9.52 -14.21
N SER A 159 7.11 10.38 -15.08
CA SER A 159 6.89 11.81 -14.80
C SER A 159 5.67 12.08 -13.90
N GLU A 160 4.76 11.11 -13.77
CA GLU A 160 3.55 11.28 -12.99
C GLU A 160 3.85 11.35 -11.50
N PRO A 161 3.44 12.45 -10.79
CA PRO A 161 3.74 12.63 -9.37
C PRO A 161 2.76 11.84 -8.48
N TRP A 162 2.51 10.58 -8.80
CA TRP A 162 1.48 9.75 -8.15
C TRP A 162 2.02 8.91 -6.99
N ARG A 163 3.09 9.36 -6.39
CA ARG A 163 3.58 8.89 -5.10
C ARG A 163 3.29 9.95 -4.05
N PHE A 164 2.69 9.54 -2.94
CA PHE A 164 2.25 10.39 -1.84
C PHE A 164 2.96 9.97 -0.57
N GLY A 165 3.39 10.94 0.24
CA GLY A 165 4.07 10.68 1.50
C GLY A 165 3.71 11.68 2.59
N LEU A 166 3.76 11.24 3.84
CA LEU A 166 3.65 12.13 5.00
C LEU A 166 4.95 12.95 5.10
N ARG A 167 4.83 14.28 4.91
CA ARG A 167 6.00 15.18 4.93
C ARG A 167 6.79 15.05 6.22
N GLY A 168 8.09 14.91 6.11
CA GLY A 168 8.99 14.82 7.25
C GLY A 168 8.97 13.50 8.01
N SER A 169 8.17 12.51 7.58
CA SER A 169 8.17 11.20 8.24
C SER A 169 9.53 10.50 8.09
N PRO A 170 10.13 10.01 9.19
CA PRO A 170 11.36 9.21 9.14
C PRO A 170 11.15 7.77 8.62
N PHE A 171 9.89 7.37 8.42
CA PHE A 171 9.51 5.99 8.04
C PHE A 171 9.25 5.82 6.54
N LEU A 172 9.47 6.86 5.73
CA LEU A 172 9.35 6.75 4.27
C LEU A 172 10.32 5.70 3.70
N SER A 173 9.91 4.99 2.65
CA SER A 173 10.77 4.00 1.98
C SER A 173 11.96 4.66 1.29
N ARG A 174 11.75 5.88 0.78
CA ARG A 174 12.75 6.73 0.15
C ARG A 174 12.35 8.19 0.32
N ARG A 175 13.33 9.08 0.49
CA ARG A 175 13.09 10.53 0.55
C ARG A 175 12.40 11.01 -0.73
N PHE A 176 11.58 12.02 -0.60
CA PHE A 176 11.06 12.79 -1.74
C PHE A 176 12.13 13.77 -2.23
N PRO A 177 12.12 14.10 -3.54
CA PRO A 177 13.02 15.12 -4.11
C PRO A 177 12.93 16.46 -3.41
#